data_ddac8bdf9b72a3dec5a0bd6130fa09c0
#
_entry.id   ddac8bdf9b72a3dec5a0bd6130fa09c0
#
_cell.length_a   1.000
_cell.length_b   1.000
_cell.length_c   1.000
_cell.angle_alpha   90.00
_cell.angle_beta   90.00
_cell.angle_gamma   90.00
#
_symmetry.space_group_name_H-M   'P 1'
#
loop_
_entity.id
_entity.type
_entity.pdbx_description
1 polymer ?
#
loop_
_entity_poly.entity_id
_entity_poly.type
_entity_poly.pdbx_seq_one_letter_code
_entity_poly.pdbx_strand_id
1 'polypeptide(L)'
;MIFRLKIFFWILFFVPVGLFSQEILISDGGTVNTCSGTFYDSGGPTGVYSANEDYTITICPENDAQVIELDFDSFTTQPVQNGNGDGLIIYNGDSTDAEEFGMFSGTSASSSPGFIVADNPSGCLTIQFFSNNAAQASGWEATISCFEPCQDVTASINSFPEANSDGTIEVDVDESIDFIGIGDFSGGNDSNATYDWNFDDGTTFSGENVQHSFTTAGLYDVTLIITDYNDCTSNMAEVQVIVGATTPGNPYVSAGDDFSIVCDTSTQLSAEFLEIGETNTYNVTEIAFVPPFPFEGLSNSVNTNIDDAWDSPQALPFDFCFFGNLEQQFQVGSNGLVRFDVDPGDTYNAYSFSNANNIPANNPEAISEGNIFSPVHDIDPAASNGEEIRWEIIGEYPNRVLAVSFYNVQMYSCSDLIATHMVVMYETTNVIDIYIQNKPSCTSWQGGVAAVGIQNHDGTQGFVPPGRNSSDSPWETQEEAWRFTPAGESIIDFEWLDSSGEIISTESSFDISIYETQTYTAKVTYTTCTGNPIIVQDDITITVDEPPFEVNLGDDINLCDDAADVVLETTIDSETASYEWAFNDEIIEGENGSTLTVSWPNSGI
;
A
#
# COMPACT_ATOMS: atom_id res chain seq x y z
N MET A 1 32.68 -42.96 38.94
CA MET A 1 31.67 -42.25 39.72
C MET A 1 30.33 -42.47 39.00
N ILE A 2 29.52 -43.40 39.53
CA ILE A 2 28.32 -43.93 38.86
C ILE A 2 27.14 -43.13 39.40
N PHE A 3 26.49 -42.33 38.53
CA PHE A 3 25.24 -41.67 38.88
C PHE A 3 24.06 -42.58 38.55
N ARG A 4 23.32 -42.99 39.58
CA ARG A 4 22.06 -43.73 39.47
C ARG A 4 20.91 -42.72 39.26
N LEU A 5 20.28 -42.78 38.09
CA LEU A 5 19.03 -42.10 37.78
C LEU A 5 17.85 -42.87 38.44
N LYS A 6 17.18 -42.24 39.40
CA LYS A 6 15.92 -42.77 39.96
C LYS A 6 14.78 -42.24 39.10
N ILE A 7 14.16 -43.10 38.32
CA ILE A 7 12.91 -42.86 37.62
C ILE A 7 11.77 -43.02 38.62
N PHE A 8 11.08 -41.94 38.95
CA PHE A 8 9.80 -41.98 39.67
C PHE A 8 8.67 -42.19 38.66
N PHE A 9 8.07 -43.37 38.67
CA PHE A 9 6.80 -43.63 37.97
C PHE A 9 5.67 -43.00 38.78
N TRP A 10 5.08 -41.92 38.28
CA TRP A 10 3.78 -41.44 38.73
C TRP A 10 2.70 -42.26 38.02
N ILE A 11 2.02 -43.10 38.76
CA ILE A 11 0.79 -43.76 38.31
C ILE A 11 -0.31 -42.69 38.38
N LEU A 12 -0.67 -42.11 37.24
CA LEU A 12 -1.89 -41.32 37.10
C LEU A 12 -3.08 -42.30 37.19
N PHE A 13 -3.81 -42.26 38.31
CA PHE A 13 -5.13 -42.87 38.38
C PHE A 13 -6.08 -42.03 37.48
N PHE A 14 -6.38 -42.52 36.30
CA PHE A 14 -7.51 -42.06 35.51
C PHE A 14 -8.77 -42.52 36.25
N VAL A 15 -9.40 -41.62 36.98
CA VAL A 15 -10.80 -41.75 37.36
C VAL A 15 -11.59 -41.35 36.11
N PRO A 16 -12.38 -42.22 35.50
CA PRO A 16 -13.29 -41.77 34.44
C PRO A 16 -14.32 -40.86 35.14
N VAL A 17 -14.21 -39.54 34.91
CA VAL A 17 -15.30 -38.61 35.13
C VAL A 17 -16.32 -38.97 34.07
N GLY A 18 -17.38 -39.66 34.45
CA GLY A 18 -18.54 -39.82 33.58
C GLY A 18 -19.09 -38.42 33.33
N LEU A 19 -19.00 -37.95 32.12
CA LEU A 19 -19.75 -36.81 31.65
C LEU A 19 -21.22 -37.21 31.67
N PHE A 20 -21.93 -36.94 32.76
CA PHE A 20 -23.40 -36.94 32.75
C PHE A 20 -23.80 -35.63 32.10
N SER A 21 -24.37 -35.68 30.89
CA SER A 21 -25.09 -34.56 30.31
C SER A 21 -26.16 -34.13 31.33
N GLN A 22 -26.22 -32.84 31.62
CA GLN A 22 -27.25 -32.28 32.48
C GLN A 22 -28.61 -32.44 31.79
N GLU A 23 -29.58 -33.08 32.44
CA GLU A 23 -30.96 -33.17 31.98
C GLU A 23 -31.74 -31.95 32.51
N ILE A 24 -32.37 -31.20 31.63
CA ILE A 24 -33.16 -30.01 31.92
C ILE A 24 -34.57 -30.28 31.45
N LEU A 25 -35.54 -30.18 32.36
CA LEU A 25 -36.95 -30.38 32.03
C LEU A 25 -37.68 -29.02 31.95
N ILE A 26 -38.61 -28.91 31.01
CA ILE A 26 -39.47 -27.69 30.92
C ILE A 26 -40.16 -27.42 32.26
N SER A 27 -40.50 -28.45 33.03
CA SER A 27 -41.13 -28.37 34.35
C SER A 27 -40.23 -27.86 35.48
N ASP A 28 -38.90 -27.79 35.26
CA ASP A 28 -38.00 -27.20 36.25
C ASP A 28 -38.27 -25.70 36.39
N GLY A 29 -38.70 -25.04 35.32
CA GLY A 29 -39.09 -23.63 35.30
C GLY A 29 -37.99 -22.66 35.73
N GLY A 30 -38.30 -21.38 35.77
CA GLY A 30 -37.33 -20.35 36.15
C GLY A 30 -36.22 -20.14 35.13
N THR A 31 -35.02 -19.73 35.58
CA THR A 31 -33.87 -19.48 34.74
C THR A 31 -32.75 -20.51 35.04
N VAL A 32 -32.22 -21.12 34.00
CA VAL A 32 -31.11 -22.05 34.05
C VAL A 32 -29.95 -21.48 33.23
N ASN A 33 -28.78 -21.32 33.86
CA ASN A 33 -27.55 -20.87 33.15
C ASN A 33 -26.70 -22.11 32.84
N THR A 34 -26.58 -22.43 31.56
CA THR A 34 -25.79 -23.58 31.10
C THR A 34 -25.44 -23.47 29.62
N CYS A 35 -24.27 -23.96 29.25
CA CYS A 35 -23.81 -24.12 27.86
C CYS A 35 -23.72 -25.59 27.44
N SER A 36 -24.31 -26.49 28.20
CA SER A 36 -24.32 -27.93 27.85
C SER A 36 -25.47 -28.62 28.55
N GLY A 37 -26.00 -29.65 27.92
CA GLY A 37 -27.08 -30.46 28.47
C GLY A 37 -28.08 -30.88 27.41
N THR A 38 -29.13 -31.58 27.86
CA THR A 38 -30.24 -31.95 26.98
C THR A 38 -31.55 -31.45 27.60
N PHE A 39 -32.30 -30.73 26.80
CA PHE A 39 -33.56 -30.12 27.19
C PHE A 39 -34.74 -31.00 26.75
N TYR A 40 -35.57 -31.36 27.70
CA TYR A 40 -36.72 -32.26 27.51
C TYR A 40 -38.04 -31.59 27.90
N ASP A 41 -39.13 -32.20 27.44
CA ASP A 41 -40.45 -32.01 28.02
C ASP A 41 -40.53 -32.45 29.47
N SER A 42 -41.69 -32.31 30.11
CA SER A 42 -41.90 -32.69 31.52
C SER A 42 -41.81 -34.20 31.82
N GLY A 43 -41.93 -35.05 30.80
CA GLY A 43 -41.77 -36.50 30.91
C GLY A 43 -40.33 -36.98 30.85
N GLY A 44 -39.38 -36.12 30.47
CA GLY A 44 -37.97 -36.42 30.39
C GLY A 44 -37.64 -37.43 29.29
N PRO A 45 -36.43 -38.04 29.31
CA PRO A 45 -35.90 -38.84 28.19
C PRO A 45 -36.68 -40.10 27.84
N THR A 46 -37.56 -40.58 28.71
CA THR A 46 -38.28 -41.85 28.52
C THR A 46 -39.78 -41.78 28.73
N GLY A 47 -40.28 -40.61 29.16
CA GLY A 47 -41.68 -40.37 29.45
C GLY A 47 -42.42 -39.68 28.33
N VAL A 48 -43.65 -39.30 28.63
CA VAL A 48 -44.50 -38.38 27.84
C VAL A 48 -44.89 -37.23 28.76
N TYR A 49 -45.06 -36.02 28.19
CA TYR A 49 -45.55 -34.91 29.00
C TYR A 49 -46.95 -35.15 29.53
N SER A 50 -47.37 -34.44 30.57
CA SER A 50 -48.68 -34.62 31.18
C SER A 50 -49.74 -33.73 30.57
N ALA A 51 -51.00 -33.99 30.89
CA ALA A 51 -52.12 -33.16 30.46
C ALA A 51 -52.26 -31.90 31.32
N ASN A 52 -52.75 -30.79 30.71
CA ASN A 52 -53.00 -29.49 31.34
C ASN A 52 -51.74 -28.86 31.95
N GLU A 53 -50.64 -28.95 31.25
CA GLU A 53 -49.38 -28.26 31.63
C GLU A 53 -49.36 -26.83 31.08
N ASP A 54 -48.71 -25.94 31.82
CA ASP A 54 -48.34 -24.59 31.40
C ASP A 54 -47.05 -24.24 32.17
N TYR A 55 -45.92 -24.51 31.48
CA TYR A 55 -44.61 -24.31 32.02
C TYR A 55 -43.82 -23.30 31.20
N THR A 56 -43.00 -22.53 31.87
CA THR A 56 -42.06 -21.59 31.27
C THR A 56 -40.69 -21.76 31.90
N ILE A 57 -39.66 -21.88 31.03
CA ILE A 57 -38.25 -21.92 31.42
C ILE A 57 -37.47 -20.95 30.57
N THR A 58 -36.49 -20.31 31.18
CA THR A 58 -35.51 -19.49 30.45
C THR A 58 -34.15 -20.17 30.54
N ILE A 59 -33.51 -20.40 29.42
CA ILE A 59 -32.16 -20.96 29.32
C ILE A 59 -31.23 -19.84 28.89
N CYS A 60 -30.22 -19.53 29.71
CA CYS A 60 -29.24 -18.49 29.47
C CYS A 60 -27.81 -19.08 29.40
N PRO A 61 -26.88 -18.45 28.70
CA PRO A 61 -25.50 -18.85 28.71
C PRO A 61 -24.85 -18.67 30.09
N GLU A 62 -23.75 -19.34 30.31
CA GLU A 62 -22.93 -19.20 31.53
C GLU A 62 -22.07 -17.93 31.51
N ASN A 63 -21.87 -17.35 30.33
CA ASN A 63 -21.05 -16.16 30.09
C ASN A 63 -21.85 -15.17 29.24
N ASP A 64 -21.84 -13.90 29.65
CA ASP A 64 -22.59 -12.81 29.00
C ASP A 64 -22.20 -12.56 27.52
N ALA A 65 -21.00 -13.04 27.09
CA ALA A 65 -20.55 -12.94 25.69
C ALA A 65 -21.12 -14.04 24.80
N GLN A 66 -21.79 -15.04 25.38
CA GLN A 66 -22.28 -16.22 24.64
C GLN A 66 -23.78 -16.12 24.41
N VAL A 67 -24.26 -16.87 23.43
CA VAL A 67 -25.70 -17.04 23.13
C VAL A 67 -26.05 -18.52 23.16
N ILE A 68 -27.29 -18.82 23.53
CA ILE A 68 -27.83 -20.18 23.56
C ILE A 68 -28.18 -20.66 22.15
N GLU A 69 -27.78 -21.91 21.88
CA GLU A 69 -28.26 -22.70 20.75
C GLU A 69 -29.04 -23.90 21.25
N LEU A 70 -30.18 -24.19 20.61
CA LEU A 70 -30.99 -25.38 20.84
C LEU A 70 -31.13 -26.15 19.53
N ASP A 71 -30.63 -27.39 19.48
CA ASP A 71 -30.83 -28.30 18.36
C ASP A 71 -31.82 -29.39 18.76
N PHE A 72 -33.03 -29.35 18.15
CA PHE A 72 -34.10 -30.29 18.43
C PHE A 72 -33.91 -31.60 17.67
N ASP A 73 -33.30 -32.57 18.32
CA ASP A 73 -33.07 -33.92 17.82
C ASP A 73 -34.39 -34.68 17.55
N SER A 74 -35.39 -34.40 18.39
CA SER A 74 -36.75 -34.94 18.21
C SER A 74 -37.80 -33.94 18.72
N PHE A 75 -38.97 -33.94 18.07
CA PHE A 75 -40.12 -33.12 18.48
C PHE A 75 -41.45 -33.78 18.07
N THR A 76 -42.31 -33.99 19.07
CA THR A 76 -43.66 -34.56 18.84
C THR A 76 -44.63 -34.03 19.91
N THR A 77 -45.64 -33.28 19.47
CA THR A 77 -46.74 -32.79 20.34
C THR A 77 -48.08 -33.09 19.68
N GLN A 78 -49.19 -32.99 20.45
CA GLN A 78 -50.54 -33.02 19.86
C GLN A 78 -50.73 -31.76 19.00
N PRO A 79 -51.04 -31.89 17.70
CA PRO A 79 -51.23 -30.72 16.85
C PRO A 79 -52.28 -29.75 17.33
N VAL A 80 -51.95 -28.44 17.35
CA VAL A 80 -52.94 -27.40 17.65
C VAL A 80 -53.89 -27.22 16.48
N GLN A 81 -55.19 -27.46 16.70
CA GLN A 81 -56.23 -27.23 15.73
C GLN A 81 -57.38 -26.41 16.32
N ASN A 82 -57.75 -25.30 15.70
CA ASN A 82 -58.78 -24.39 16.18
C ASN A 82 -58.55 -23.88 17.63
N GLY A 83 -57.29 -23.68 18.02
CA GLY A 83 -56.89 -23.24 19.33
C GLY A 83 -56.91 -24.33 20.41
N ASN A 84 -57.06 -25.59 20.04
CA ASN A 84 -56.97 -26.72 20.97
C ASN A 84 -55.86 -27.67 20.52
N GLY A 85 -54.94 -28.03 21.42
CA GLY A 85 -53.77 -28.86 21.17
C GLY A 85 -52.66 -28.48 22.15
N ASP A 86 -51.44 -28.98 21.85
CA ASP A 86 -50.27 -28.78 22.69
C ASP A 86 -49.19 -28.03 21.91
N GLY A 87 -48.59 -27.00 22.48
CA GLY A 87 -47.68 -26.13 21.77
C GLY A 87 -46.48 -25.70 22.58
N LEU A 88 -45.34 -25.60 21.87
CA LEU A 88 -44.11 -25.04 22.37
C LEU A 88 -43.92 -23.67 21.72
N ILE A 89 -43.77 -22.62 22.51
CA ILE A 89 -43.43 -21.28 22.03
C ILE A 89 -42.00 -20.98 22.45
N ILE A 90 -41.18 -20.47 21.54
CA ILE A 90 -39.82 -20.06 21.84
C ILE A 90 -39.68 -18.58 21.59
N TYR A 91 -39.25 -17.86 22.61
CA TYR A 91 -39.01 -16.40 22.60
C TYR A 91 -37.52 -16.12 22.53
N ASN A 92 -37.15 -15.13 21.73
CA ASN A 92 -35.79 -14.63 21.56
C ASN A 92 -35.44 -13.62 22.68
N GLY A 93 -35.22 -14.10 23.89
CA GLY A 93 -34.92 -13.25 25.04
C GLY A 93 -35.09 -13.95 26.37
N ASP A 94 -34.99 -13.17 27.45
CA ASP A 94 -35.04 -13.62 28.85
C ASP A 94 -36.45 -13.64 29.45
N SER A 95 -37.48 -13.37 28.66
CA SER A 95 -38.87 -13.35 29.09
C SER A 95 -39.85 -13.65 27.96
N THR A 96 -41.11 -13.93 28.29
CA THR A 96 -42.21 -14.15 27.33
C THR A 96 -42.70 -12.84 26.68
N ASP A 97 -42.14 -11.69 27.03
CA ASP A 97 -42.41 -10.41 26.37
C ASP A 97 -41.47 -10.17 25.16
N ALA A 98 -40.47 -11.08 24.94
CA ALA A 98 -39.54 -11.00 23.82
C ALA A 98 -40.21 -11.44 22.52
N GLU A 99 -39.51 -11.19 21.40
CA GLU A 99 -39.96 -11.61 20.07
C GLU A 99 -40.02 -13.14 19.97
N GLU A 100 -41.10 -13.67 19.36
CA GLU A 100 -41.30 -15.11 19.20
C GLU A 100 -40.60 -15.62 17.96
N PHE A 101 -39.80 -16.69 18.07
CA PHE A 101 -39.43 -17.50 16.91
C PHE A 101 -40.65 -18.22 16.29
N GLY A 102 -41.62 -18.50 17.13
CA GLY A 102 -42.92 -19.06 16.72
C GLY A 102 -43.46 -20.05 17.71
N MET A 103 -44.67 -20.55 17.37
CA MET A 103 -45.35 -21.67 18.07
C MET A 103 -45.19 -22.97 17.25
N PHE A 104 -44.62 -23.96 17.86
CA PHE A 104 -44.35 -25.28 17.28
C PHE A 104 -45.30 -26.32 17.84
N SER A 105 -45.93 -27.12 16.92
CA SER A 105 -46.92 -28.09 17.32
C SER A 105 -47.12 -29.15 16.22
N GLY A 106 -47.20 -30.41 16.60
CA GLY A 106 -47.45 -31.49 15.67
C GLY A 106 -46.47 -32.65 15.72
N THR A 107 -46.57 -33.55 14.72
CA THR A 107 -45.79 -34.82 14.70
C THR A 107 -44.96 -34.97 13.42
N SER A 108 -44.98 -33.98 12.55
CA SER A 108 -44.18 -33.99 11.32
C SER A 108 -42.81 -33.39 11.54
N ALA A 109 -41.81 -33.74 10.76
CA ALA A 109 -40.50 -33.11 10.81
C ALA A 109 -40.53 -31.57 10.62
N SER A 110 -41.52 -31.07 9.86
CA SER A 110 -41.74 -29.63 9.67
C SER A 110 -42.43 -28.94 10.86
N SER A 111 -42.84 -29.69 11.88
CA SER A 111 -43.43 -29.18 13.11
C SER A 111 -42.39 -28.93 14.20
N SER A 112 -41.17 -29.43 14.03
CA SER A 112 -40.05 -29.22 14.94
C SER A 112 -39.51 -27.80 14.83
N PRO A 113 -39.06 -27.19 15.95
CA PRO A 113 -38.29 -25.94 15.91
C PRO A 113 -37.01 -26.09 15.08
N GLY A 114 -36.41 -27.28 15.02
CA GLY A 114 -35.12 -27.52 14.40
C GLY A 114 -33.98 -26.88 15.18
N PHE A 115 -33.12 -26.14 14.51
CA PHE A 115 -32.00 -25.46 15.11
C PHE A 115 -32.39 -24.00 15.40
N ILE A 116 -32.34 -23.58 16.67
CA ILE A 116 -32.69 -22.23 17.14
C ILE A 116 -31.46 -21.62 17.84
N VAL A 117 -31.14 -20.40 17.46
CA VAL A 117 -30.04 -19.62 18.04
C VAL A 117 -30.60 -18.33 18.61
N ALA A 118 -30.20 -17.97 19.82
CA ALA A 118 -30.55 -16.69 20.42
C ALA A 118 -29.86 -15.55 19.65
N ASP A 119 -30.64 -14.53 19.28
CA ASP A 119 -30.16 -13.31 18.62
C ASP A 119 -30.69 -12.10 19.38
N ASN A 120 -30.20 -11.97 20.63
CA ASN A 120 -30.62 -10.90 21.54
C ASN A 120 -29.51 -10.58 22.55
N PRO A 121 -29.48 -9.39 23.16
CA PRO A 121 -28.42 -8.94 24.07
C PRO A 121 -28.22 -9.78 25.32
N SER A 122 -29.24 -10.55 25.75
CA SER A 122 -29.11 -11.43 26.92
C SER A 122 -28.54 -12.81 26.58
N GLY A 123 -28.47 -13.16 25.31
CA GLY A 123 -28.09 -14.50 24.84
C GLY A 123 -29.04 -15.61 25.25
N CYS A 124 -30.17 -15.30 25.90
CA CYS A 124 -31.11 -16.25 26.45
C CYS A 124 -32.19 -16.66 25.46
N LEU A 125 -32.77 -17.83 25.70
CA LEU A 125 -34.03 -18.26 25.08
C LEU A 125 -35.05 -18.56 26.18
N THR A 126 -36.26 -18.01 26.05
CA THR A 126 -37.38 -18.37 26.92
C THR A 126 -38.31 -19.30 26.19
N ILE A 127 -38.66 -20.41 26.81
CA ILE A 127 -39.47 -21.47 26.22
C ILE A 127 -40.74 -21.64 27.07
N GLN A 128 -41.90 -21.56 26.44
CA GLN A 128 -43.20 -21.82 27.10
C GLN A 128 -43.84 -23.05 26.43
N PHE A 129 -44.28 -23.99 27.23
CA PHE A 129 -45.02 -25.15 26.79
C PHE A 129 -46.39 -25.21 27.47
N PHE A 130 -47.41 -25.44 26.67
CA PHE A 130 -48.77 -25.71 27.15
C PHE A 130 -49.34 -26.97 26.59
N SER A 131 -50.11 -27.75 27.37
CA SER A 131 -50.84 -28.92 26.93
C SER A 131 -52.28 -28.86 27.39
N ASN A 132 -53.15 -29.49 26.57
CA ASN A 132 -54.57 -29.65 26.87
C ASN A 132 -54.86 -30.91 27.74
N ASN A 133 -56.11 -31.24 27.96
CA ASN A 133 -56.51 -32.41 28.74
C ASN A 133 -56.68 -33.70 27.90
N ALA A 134 -56.24 -33.72 26.63
CA ALA A 134 -56.42 -34.81 25.70
C ALA A 134 -55.17 -35.70 25.55
N ALA A 135 -54.82 -36.08 24.36
CA ALA A 135 -53.70 -36.98 24.12
C ALA A 135 -52.32 -36.32 24.38
N GLN A 136 -51.46 -37.06 25.06
CA GLN A 136 -50.05 -36.67 25.27
C GLN A 136 -49.20 -37.35 24.18
N ALA A 137 -48.01 -36.77 23.89
CA ALA A 137 -47.01 -37.30 22.96
C ALA A 137 -45.65 -37.42 23.65
N SER A 138 -44.65 -37.88 22.93
CA SER A 138 -43.30 -38.09 23.44
C SER A 138 -42.50 -36.82 23.69
N GLY A 139 -43.08 -35.67 23.39
CA GLY A 139 -42.41 -34.37 23.64
C GLY A 139 -41.22 -34.12 22.72
N TRP A 140 -40.11 -33.64 23.32
CA TRP A 140 -38.91 -33.30 22.58
C TRP A 140 -37.64 -33.67 23.36
N GLU A 141 -36.57 -33.76 22.57
CA GLU A 141 -35.20 -33.84 23.02
C GLU A 141 -34.43 -32.77 22.21
N ALA A 142 -33.78 -31.83 22.89
CA ALA A 142 -32.98 -30.80 22.25
C ALA A 142 -31.61 -30.68 22.94
N THR A 143 -30.56 -30.67 22.16
CA THR A 143 -29.20 -30.42 22.65
C THR A 143 -28.99 -28.95 22.89
N ILE A 144 -28.46 -28.60 24.07
CA ILE A 144 -28.08 -27.23 24.44
C ILE A 144 -26.59 -27.05 24.17
N SER A 145 -26.25 -25.99 23.45
CA SER A 145 -24.90 -25.47 23.28
C SER A 145 -24.87 -23.94 23.36
N CYS A 146 -23.70 -23.39 23.46
CA CYS A 146 -23.48 -21.95 23.35
C CYS A 146 -22.35 -21.68 22.36
N PHE A 147 -22.40 -20.52 21.73
CA PHE A 147 -21.27 -20.00 20.99
C PHE A 147 -21.13 -18.47 21.26
N GLU A 148 -19.97 -17.95 20.98
CA GLU A 148 -19.72 -16.52 21.03
C GLU A 148 -19.93 -15.94 19.63
N PRO A 149 -20.96 -15.07 19.43
CA PRO A 149 -21.16 -14.41 18.15
C PRO A 149 -19.98 -13.49 17.84
N CYS A 150 -19.71 -13.30 16.56
CA CYS A 150 -18.69 -12.38 16.10
C CYS A 150 -18.95 -10.96 16.62
N GLN A 151 -17.92 -10.36 17.19
CA GLN A 151 -17.90 -8.92 17.40
C GLN A 151 -17.64 -8.20 16.08
N ASP A 152 -18.08 -6.96 15.93
CA ASP A 152 -17.68 -6.12 14.80
C ASP A 152 -16.20 -5.73 15.00
N VAL A 153 -15.39 -6.05 13.99
CA VAL A 153 -13.97 -5.67 13.94
C VAL A 153 -13.78 -4.71 12.76
N THR A 154 -13.21 -3.54 13.03
CA THR A 154 -12.87 -2.58 11.98
C THR A 154 -11.36 -2.40 11.94
N ALA A 155 -10.78 -2.60 10.74
CA ALA A 155 -9.36 -2.41 10.50
C ALA A 155 -9.08 -1.03 9.91
N SER A 156 -7.96 -0.43 10.31
CA SER A 156 -7.36 0.74 9.67
C SER A 156 -5.84 0.64 9.70
N ILE A 157 -5.18 1.40 8.82
CA ILE A 157 -3.73 1.37 8.64
C ILE A 157 -3.16 2.75 8.97
N ASN A 158 -2.11 2.78 9.81
CA ASN A 158 -1.20 3.91 9.93
C ASN A 158 0.17 3.51 9.42
N SER A 159 0.99 4.50 9.04
CA SER A 159 2.34 4.26 8.53
C SER A 159 3.33 5.33 8.95
N PHE A 160 4.62 5.01 8.83
CA PHE A 160 5.70 5.99 8.83
C PHE A 160 6.68 5.63 7.70
N PRO A 161 6.87 6.51 6.69
CA PRO A 161 6.25 7.84 6.54
C PRO A 161 4.71 7.81 6.59
N GLU A 162 4.09 8.92 7.05
CA GLU A 162 2.63 9.07 7.06
C GLU A 162 2.10 9.20 5.62
N ALA A 163 0.90 8.70 5.37
CA ALA A 163 0.23 8.91 4.09
C ALA A 163 -0.04 10.41 3.84
N ASN A 164 0.11 10.83 2.61
CA ASN A 164 -0.20 12.18 2.13
C ASN A 164 -1.69 12.53 2.31
N SER A 165 -2.07 13.77 2.00
CA SER A 165 -3.46 14.23 2.12
C SER A 165 -4.45 13.52 1.18
N ASP A 166 -3.97 12.91 0.10
CA ASP A 166 -4.73 12.07 -0.83
C ASP A 166 -4.83 10.58 -0.39
N GLY A 167 -4.14 10.23 0.70
CA GLY A 167 -4.17 8.89 1.28
C GLY A 167 -3.09 7.94 0.75
N THR A 168 -2.10 8.45 -0.02
CA THR A 168 -0.98 7.67 -0.55
C THR A 168 0.28 7.82 0.27
N ILE A 169 1.12 6.77 0.32
CA ILE A 169 2.47 6.81 0.90
C ILE A 169 3.46 6.86 -0.26
N GLU A 170 4.32 7.87 -0.29
CA GLU A 170 5.38 7.99 -1.30
C GLU A 170 6.74 7.69 -0.68
N VAL A 171 7.49 6.74 -1.28
CA VAL A 171 8.82 6.32 -0.80
C VAL A 171 9.73 5.98 -1.96
N ASP A 172 11.03 5.99 -1.73
CA ASP A 172 12.02 5.51 -2.68
C ASP A 172 12.09 3.97 -2.73
N VAL A 173 12.69 3.44 -3.80
CA VAL A 173 12.98 2.01 -3.90
C VAL A 173 13.92 1.62 -2.76
N ASP A 174 13.63 0.46 -2.12
CA ASP A 174 14.35 -0.06 -0.95
C ASP A 174 14.19 0.79 0.33
N GLU A 175 13.47 1.90 0.30
CA GLU A 175 13.12 2.64 1.51
C GLU A 175 12.17 1.82 2.38
N SER A 176 12.39 1.88 3.69
CA SER A 176 11.64 1.07 4.67
C SER A 176 10.45 1.84 5.20
N ILE A 177 9.27 1.22 5.15
CA ILE A 177 8.02 1.74 5.71
C ILE A 177 7.65 0.92 6.93
N ASP A 178 7.33 1.60 8.03
CA ASP A 178 6.74 0.99 9.22
C ASP A 178 5.20 1.06 9.09
N PHE A 179 4.54 -0.08 8.95
CA PHE A 179 3.08 -0.18 8.92
C PHE A 179 2.54 -0.60 10.29
N ILE A 180 1.47 0.04 10.73
CA ILE A 180 0.81 -0.18 12.01
C ILE A 180 -0.65 -0.50 11.76
N GLY A 181 -1.06 -1.73 12.03
CA GLY A 181 -2.46 -2.14 11.97
C GLY A 181 -3.21 -1.70 13.21
N ILE A 182 -4.36 -1.07 13.03
CA ILE A 182 -5.22 -0.63 14.12
C ILE A 182 -6.55 -1.35 14.00
N GLY A 183 -6.92 -2.13 15.04
CA GLY A 183 -8.21 -2.80 15.16
C GLY A 183 -9.12 -2.08 16.15
N ASP A 184 -10.35 -1.79 15.75
CA ASP A 184 -11.43 -1.40 16.65
C ASP A 184 -12.36 -2.59 16.83
N PHE A 185 -12.51 -3.05 18.08
CA PHE A 185 -13.26 -4.24 18.45
C PHE A 185 -14.49 -3.84 19.26
N SER A 186 -15.70 -4.02 18.73
CA SER A 186 -16.94 -3.59 19.38
C SER A 186 -17.19 -4.25 20.74
N GLY A 187 -16.71 -5.49 20.91
CA GLY A 187 -16.72 -6.21 22.19
C GLY A 187 -15.57 -5.87 23.13
N GLY A 188 -14.62 -5.02 22.69
CA GLY A 188 -13.44 -4.63 23.46
C GLY A 188 -12.42 -5.74 23.72
N ASN A 189 -12.55 -6.89 23.03
CA ASN A 189 -11.63 -8.02 23.18
C ASN A 189 -10.74 -8.14 21.96
N ASP A 190 -9.51 -7.64 22.08
CA ASP A 190 -8.44 -7.68 21.09
C ASP A 190 -7.41 -8.80 21.36
N SER A 191 -7.61 -9.59 22.43
CA SER A 191 -6.70 -10.65 22.84
C SER A 191 -6.58 -11.72 21.77
N ASN A 192 -5.33 -12.02 21.35
CA ASN A 192 -5.01 -12.99 20.30
C ASN A 192 -5.57 -12.67 18.90
N ALA A 193 -5.95 -11.43 18.62
CA ALA A 193 -6.24 -11.03 17.25
C ALA A 193 -5.00 -11.20 16.36
N THR A 194 -5.21 -11.62 15.14
CA THR A 194 -4.16 -11.71 14.10
C THR A 194 -4.34 -10.60 13.09
N TYR A 195 -3.21 -10.07 12.61
CA TYR A 195 -3.15 -8.99 11.64
C TYR A 195 -2.42 -9.54 10.42
N ASP A 196 -3.13 -9.72 9.31
CA ASP A 196 -2.60 -10.31 8.10
C ASP A 196 -2.50 -9.27 6.99
N TRP A 197 -1.26 -9.04 6.53
CA TRP A 197 -0.88 -8.06 5.54
C TRP A 197 -0.58 -8.70 4.19
N ASN A 198 -0.98 -8.03 3.11
CA ASN A 198 -0.55 -8.31 1.75
C ASN A 198 -0.01 -7.02 1.14
N PHE A 199 1.22 -7.06 0.61
CA PHE A 199 1.95 -5.90 0.09
C PHE A 199 1.88 -5.77 -1.44
N ASP A 200 1.07 -6.56 -2.12
CA ASP A 200 0.88 -6.53 -3.59
C ASP A 200 2.16 -6.76 -4.43
N ASP A 201 3.29 -7.03 -3.78
CA ASP A 201 4.56 -7.43 -4.41
C ASP A 201 4.79 -8.95 -4.35
N GLY A 202 3.77 -9.70 -3.93
CA GLY A 202 3.80 -11.13 -3.72
C GLY A 202 4.26 -11.55 -2.32
N THR A 203 4.54 -10.60 -1.42
CA THR A 203 4.88 -10.87 -0.02
C THR A 203 3.69 -10.66 0.90
N THR A 204 3.64 -11.43 1.99
CA THR A 204 2.66 -11.32 3.06
C THR A 204 3.34 -11.39 4.41
N PHE A 205 2.83 -10.67 5.39
CA PHE A 205 3.32 -10.68 6.77
C PHE A 205 2.15 -10.78 7.76
N SER A 206 2.47 -11.21 8.99
CA SER A 206 1.51 -11.20 10.10
C SER A 206 2.10 -10.45 11.28
N GLY A 207 1.28 -9.61 11.93
CA GLY A 207 1.63 -8.83 13.12
C GLY A 207 1.00 -7.45 13.12
N GLU A 208 0.80 -6.87 14.30
CA GLU A 208 0.24 -5.54 14.47
C GLU A 208 1.15 -4.45 13.87
N ASN A 209 2.46 -4.60 14.03
CA ASN A 209 3.47 -3.71 13.49
C ASN A 209 4.39 -4.51 12.57
N VAL A 210 4.48 -4.10 11.31
CA VAL A 210 5.33 -4.73 10.31
C VAL A 210 6.14 -3.68 9.58
N GLN A 211 7.37 -4.05 9.20
CA GLN A 211 8.25 -3.21 8.39
C GLN A 211 8.39 -3.87 7.02
N HIS A 212 8.23 -3.08 5.96
CA HIS A 212 8.38 -3.54 4.60
C HIS A 212 9.10 -2.52 3.73
N SER A 213 9.84 -3.00 2.73
CA SER A 213 10.44 -2.17 1.68
C SER A 213 10.22 -2.83 0.32
N PHE A 214 9.91 -2.03 -0.68
CA PHE A 214 9.66 -2.50 -2.03
C PHE A 214 10.93 -2.38 -2.87
N THR A 215 11.32 -3.47 -3.51
CA THR A 215 12.58 -3.53 -4.30
C THR A 215 12.41 -3.06 -5.75
N THR A 216 11.19 -2.73 -6.15
CA THR A 216 10.85 -2.32 -7.52
C THR A 216 9.95 -1.09 -7.46
N ALA A 217 10.22 -0.11 -8.31
CA ALA A 217 9.35 1.04 -8.46
C ALA A 217 7.97 0.59 -8.99
N GLY A 218 6.90 1.17 -8.45
CA GLY A 218 5.53 0.80 -8.82
C GLY A 218 4.50 1.36 -7.86
N LEU A 219 3.25 1.08 -8.16
CA LEU A 219 2.12 1.33 -7.28
C LEU A 219 1.74 0.00 -6.62
N TYR A 220 1.58 0.02 -5.30
CA TYR A 220 1.24 -1.16 -4.52
C TYR A 220 0.04 -0.87 -3.63
N ASP A 221 -0.96 -1.73 -3.67
CA ASP A 221 -2.14 -1.66 -2.82
C ASP A 221 -1.90 -2.55 -1.59
N VAL A 222 -1.44 -1.93 -0.51
CA VAL A 222 -1.18 -2.64 0.75
C VAL A 222 -2.47 -2.84 1.50
N THR A 223 -2.80 -4.09 1.79
CA THR A 223 -4.05 -4.45 2.47
C THR A 223 -3.82 -5.12 3.82
N LEU A 224 -4.75 -4.87 4.74
CA LEU A 224 -4.78 -5.46 6.08
C LEU A 224 -6.15 -6.08 6.36
N ILE A 225 -6.14 -7.31 6.84
CA ILE A 225 -7.30 -7.97 7.44
C ILE A 225 -6.94 -8.33 8.89
N ILE A 226 -7.83 -8.01 9.81
CA ILE A 226 -7.69 -8.38 11.22
C ILE A 226 -8.70 -9.47 11.52
N THR A 227 -8.25 -10.56 12.15
CA THR A 227 -9.09 -11.67 12.58
C THR A 227 -9.02 -11.76 14.09
N ASP A 228 -10.17 -11.75 14.76
CA ASP A 228 -10.22 -11.88 16.21
C ASP A 228 -10.04 -13.35 16.66
N TYR A 229 -10.08 -13.58 17.97
CA TYR A 229 -9.89 -14.91 18.57
C TYR A 229 -11.02 -15.92 18.24
N ASN A 230 -12.18 -15.45 17.73
CA ASN A 230 -13.34 -16.25 17.31
C ASN A 230 -13.39 -16.45 15.78
N ASP A 231 -12.28 -16.21 15.08
CA ASP A 231 -12.21 -16.26 13.62
C ASP A 231 -13.10 -15.22 12.90
N CYS A 232 -13.49 -14.13 13.58
CA CYS A 232 -14.28 -13.05 12.99
C CYS A 232 -13.35 -12.05 12.32
N THR A 233 -13.59 -11.76 11.06
CA THR A 233 -12.73 -10.90 10.23
C THR A 233 -13.25 -9.47 10.14
N SER A 234 -12.32 -8.50 10.09
CA SER A 234 -12.61 -7.09 9.83
C SER A 234 -13.02 -6.83 8.37
N ASN A 235 -13.38 -5.57 8.08
CA ASN A 235 -13.25 -5.05 6.72
C ASN A 235 -11.79 -5.17 6.27
N MET A 236 -11.55 -5.22 4.97
CA MET A 236 -10.23 -5.03 4.39
C MET A 236 -9.89 -3.53 4.46
N ALA A 237 -8.83 -3.18 5.21
CA ALA A 237 -8.24 -1.85 5.15
C ALA A 237 -7.19 -1.83 4.04
N GLU A 238 -7.06 -0.69 3.37
CA GLU A 238 -6.18 -0.52 2.22
C GLU A 238 -5.48 0.83 2.30
N VAL A 239 -4.20 0.86 1.91
CA VAL A 239 -3.42 2.07 1.68
C VAL A 239 -2.56 1.86 0.43
N GLN A 240 -2.53 2.88 -0.41
CA GLN A 240 -1.73 2.87 -1.63
C GLN A 240 -0.32 3.36 -1.36
N VAL A 241 0.70 2.62 -1.85
CA VAL A 241 2.11 2.99 -1.76
C VAL A 241 2.67 3.22 -3.15
N ILE A 242 3.19 4.41 -3.38
CA ILE A 242 3.92 4.80 -4.59
C ILE A 242 5.41 4.64 -4.27
N VAL A 243 6.03 3.64 -4.88
CA VAL A 243 7.46 3.35 -4.68
C VAL A 243 8.26 3.88 -5.84
N GLY A 244 9.39 4.50 -5.50
CA GLY A 244 10.11 5.31 -6.47
C GLY A 244 9.25 6.52 -6.80
N ALA A 245 8.95 7.37 -5.78
CA ALA A 245 8.21 8.63 -5.92
C ALA A 245 8.90 9.63 -6.85
N THR A 246 10.08 9.34 -7.32
CA THR A 246 10.51 9.71 -8.64
C THR A 246 9.72 8.89 -9.65
N THR A 247 8.42 9.20 -9.81
CA THR A 247 7.83 8.96 -11.12
C THR A 247 8.86 9.49 -12.10
N PRO A 248 9.40 8.65 -13.02
CA PRO A 248 10.66 8.98 -13.71
C PRO A 248 10.65 10.30 -14.50
N GLY A 249 9.53 10.99 -14.51
CA GLY A 249 9.32 12.31 -15.08
C GLY A 249 9.22 13.46 -14.08
N ASN A 250 9.18 13.20 -12.78
CA ASN A 250 9.14 14.26 -11.77
C ASN A 250 10.52 14.92 -11.58
N PRO A 251 10.57 16.17 -11.10
CA PRO A 251 11.83 16.78 -10.75
C PRO A 251 12.51 16.03 -9.60
N TYR A 252 13.76 15.68 -9.79
CA TYR A 252 14.57 15.04 -8.74
C TYR A 252 16.02 15.53 -8.77
N VAL A 253 16.72 15.35 -7.69
CA VAL A 253 18.19 15.41 -7.59
C VAL A 253 18.65 14.32 -6.65
N SER A 254 19.76 13.66 -6.97
CA SER A 254 20.48 12.75 -6.09
C SER A 254 21.91 13.22 -5.92
N ALA A 255 22.33 13.41 -4.68
CA ALA A 255 23.71 13.75 -4.32
C ALA A 255 24.61 12.51 -4.18
N GLY A 256 23.99 11.29 -4.25
CA GLY A 256 24.64 10.02 -3.98
C GLY A 256 24.60 9.62 -2.50
N ASP A 257 25.07 8.42 -2.20
CA ASP A 257 25.05 7.86 -0.85
C ASP A 257 26.12 8.46 0.05
N ASP A 258 25.86 8.57 1.36
CA ASP A 258 26.83 8.93 2.38
C ASP A 258 28.02 7.96 2.38
N PHE A 259 29.22 8.48 2.52
CA PHE A 259 30.42 7.64 2.59
C PHE A 259 31.50 8.21 3.51
N SER A 260 32.51 7.37 3.82
CA SER A 260 33.66 7.76 4.63
C SER A 260 34.94 7.84 3.83
N ILE A 261 35.80 8.81 4.14
CA ILE A 261 37.15 8.97 3.56
C ILE A 261 38.18 9.17 4.65
N VAL A 262 39.44 8.93 4.32
CA VAL A 262 40.56 9.28 5.18
C VAL A 262 40.87 10.79 5.03
N CYS A 263 41.18 11.47 6.11
CA CYS A 263 41.53 12.88 6.14
C CYS A 263 42.57 13.27 5.05
N ASP A 264 42.40 14.46 4.47
CA ASP A 264 43.25 15.01 3.38
C ASP A 264 43.17 14.18 2.07
N THR A 265 42.01 13.57 1.80
CA THR A 265 41.78 12.85 0.56
C THR A 265 40.92 13.71 -0.36
N SER A 266 41.30 13.77 -1.67
CA SER A 266 40.43 14.35 -2.70
C SER A 266 39.39 13.32 -3.12
N THR A 267 38.14 13.74 -3.22
CA THR A 267 37.02 12.94 -3.74
C THR A 267 36.24 13.74 -4.75
N GLN A 268 35.38 13.05 -5.52
CA GLN A 268 34.49 13.69 -6.48
C GLN A 268 33.07 13.71 -5.90
N LEU A 269 32.46 14.89 -5.83
CA LEU A 269 31.02 15.05 -5.70
C LEU A 269 30.38 14.95 -7.08
N SER A 270 29.30 14.18 -7.19
CA SER A 270 28.57 14.03 -8.44
C SER A 270 27.08 13.91 -8.15
N ALA A 271 26.28 14.77 -8.73
CA ALA A 271 24.83 14.74 -8.62
C ALA A 271 24.16 14.28 -9.92
N GLU A 272 23.10 13.53 -9.76
CA GLU A 272 22.19 13.13 -10.85
C GLU A 272 20.86 13.87 -10.72
N PHE A 273 20.30 14.34 -11.83
CA PHE A 273 19.00 15.00 -11.86
C PHE A 273 18.38 14.92 -13.25
N LEU A 274 17.07 15.14 -13.35
CA LEU A 274 16.39 15.15 -14.63
C LEU A 274 16.72 16.44 -15.41
N GLU A 275 17.45 16.30 -16.50
CA GLU A 275 17.73 17.40 -17.42
C GLU A 275 16.55 17.67 -18.35
N ILE A 276 15.97 18.86 -18.27
CA ILE A 276 14.85 19.30 -19.12
C ILE A 276 15.11 20.71 -19.66
N GLY A 277 14.46 21.00 -20.77
CA GLY A 277 14.47 22.34 -21.40
C GLY A 277 13.08 22.87 -21.66
N GLU A 278 13.00 23.99 -22.38
CA GLU A 278 11.73 24.53 -22.86
C GLU A 278 10.99 23.52 -23.75
N THR A 279 9.65 23.56 -23.72
CA THR A 279 8.76 22.63 -24.43
C THR A 279 8.60 22.91 -25.93
N ASN A 280 9.45 23.76 -26.51
CA ASN A 280 9.41 24.09 -27.95
C ASN A 280 9.95 22.95 -28.83
N THR A 281 10.64 21.98 -28.28
CA THR A 281 11.12 20.75 -28.91
C THR A 281 11.22 19.62 -27.90
N TYR A 282 11.28 18.37 -28.37
CA TYR A 282 11.32 17.18 -27.50
C TYR A 282 12.35 16.17 -28.00
N ASN A 283 12.99 15.48 -27.04
CA ASN A 283 13.70 14.22 -27.28
C ASN A 283 12.73 13.06 -27.06
N VAL A 284 12.79 12.04 -27.91
CA VAL A 284 12.00 10.81 -27.79
C VAL A 284 12.95 9.68 -27.47
N THR A 285 12.75 9.03 -26.32
CA THR A 285 13.58 7.91 -25.86
C THR A 285 12.70 6.72 -25.48
N GLU A 286 13.18 5.52 -25.76
CA GLU A 286 12.59 4.31 -25.20
C GLU A 286 12.99 4.21 -23.74
N ILE A 287 12.02 3.89 -22.88
CA ILE A 287 12.23 3.70 -21.45
C ILE A 287 11.80 2.30 -21.04
N ALA A 288 12.19 1.85 -19.84
CA ALA A 288 11.71 0.59 -19.30
C ALA A 288 10.18 0.59 -19.19
N PHE A 289 9.54 -0.54 -19.49
CA PHE A 289 8.09 -0.70 -19.28
C PHE A 289 7.83 -0.94 -17.79
N VAL A 290 7.75 0.14 -17.05
CA VAL A 290 7.37 0.17 -15.62
C VAL A 290 6.35 1.29 -15.48
N PRO A 291 5.05 1.02 -15.77
CA PRO A 291 4.01 2.04 -15.64
C PRO A 291 3.87 2.44 -14.18
N PRO A 292 3.88 3.76 -13.87
CA PRO A 292 3.82 4.24 -12.48
C PRO A 292 2.42 4.11 -11.87
N PHE A 293 1.41 3.76 -12.65
CA PHE A 293 0.02 3.64 -12.22
C PHE A 293 -0.64 2.41 -12.83
N PRO A 294 -1.67 1.83 -12.20
CA PRO A 294 -2.43 0.74 -12.78
C PRO A 294 -3.18 1.20 -14.04
N PHE A 295 -3.34 0.30 -15.00
CA PHE A 295 -4.18 0.57 -16.18
C PHE A 295 -5.66 0.52 -15.84
N GLU A 296 -6.05 -0.25 -14.84
CA GLU A 296 -7.43 -0.44 -14.36
C GLU A 296 -7.69 0.41 -13.11
N GLY A 297 -8.91 0.91 -12.96
CA GLY A 297 -9.38 1.45 -11.69
C GLY A 297 -9.15 2.94 -11.46
N LEU A 298 -8.60 3.71 -12.41
CA LEU A 298 -8.51 5.15 -12.28
C LEU A 298 -9.89 5.79 -12.03
N SER A 299 -9.95 6.88 -11.25
CA SER A 299 -11.18 7.39 -10.64
C SER A 299 -12.21 7.96 -11.61
N ASN A 300 -11.76 8.61 -12.72
CA ASN A 300 -12.65 9.37 -13.61
C ASN A 300 -12.89 8.64 -14.93
N SER A 301 -14.09 8.16 -15.18
CA SER A 301 -14.42 7.50 -16.44
C SER A 301 -14.72 8.49 -17.58
N VAL A 302 -14.31 8.12 -18.79
CA VAL A 302 -14.43 8.88 -20.03
C VAL A 302 -15.33 8.14 -21.01
N ASN A 303 -16.37 8.81 -21.54
CA ASN A 303 -17.22 8.30 -22.65
C ASN A 303 -17.50 6.81 -22.61
N THR A 304 -17.78 6.28 -21.42
CA THR A 304 -18.01 4.85 -21.20
C THR A 304 -19.08 4.33 -22.16
N ASN A 305 -18.76 3.31 -22.92
CA ASN A 305 -19.65 2.67 -23.91
C ASN A 305 -20.07 3.58 -25.08
N ILE A 306 -19.28 4.57 -25.45
CA ILE A 306 -19.53 5.40 -26.64
C ILE A 306 -18.31 5.30 -27.56
N ASP A 307 -18.56 4.83 -28.79
CA ASP A 307 -17.58 4.78 -29.86
C ASP A 307 -17.40 6.15 -30.52
N ASP A 308 -16.23 6.44 -31.07
CA ASP A 308 -15.90 7.64 -31.83
C ASP A 308 -16.28 8.97 -31.14
N ALA A 309 -15.97 9.09 -29.85
CA ALA A 309 -16.40 10.26 -29.06
C ALA A 309 -15.26 10.98 -28.36
N TRP A 310 -15.32 12.31 -28.34
CA TRP A 310 -14.59 13.14 -27.39
C TRP A 310 -15.37 13.25 -26.08
N ASP A 311 -14.66 13.14 -24.95
CA ASP A 311 -15.26 13.48 -23.64
C ASP A 311 -15.49 14.98 -23.51
N SER A 312 -16.20 15.37 -22.45
CA SER A 312 -16.29 16.78 -22.07
C SER A 312 -14.90 17.34 -21.68
N PRO A 313 -14.61 18.64 -21.94
CA PRO A 313 -13.38 19.26 -21.46
C PRO A 313 -13.22 19.11 -19.95
N GLN A 314 -12.03 18.68 -19.53
CA GLN A 314 -11.62 18.53 -18.14
C GLN A 314 -10.63 19.62 -17.77
N ALA A 315 -10.69 20.12 -16.53
CA ALA A 315 -9.70 21.06 -16.02
C ALA A 315 -8.43 20.30 -15.64
N LEU A 316 -7.27 20.81 -16.07
CA LEU A 316 -5.98 20.38 -15.60
C LEU A 316 -5.65 21.20 -14.34
N PRO A 317 -5.50 20.61 -13.15
CA PRO A 317 -5.34 21.37 -11.91
C PRO A 317 -3.93 21.93 -11.71
N PHE A 318 -3.08 21.78 -12.72
CA PHE A 318 -1.71 22.31 -12.76
C PHE A 318 -1.39 22.94 -14.10
N ASP A 319 -0.38 23.78 -14.11
CA ASP A 319 0.15 24.40 -15.31
C ASP A 319 0.98 23.38 -16.08
N PHE A 320 0.56 23.04 -17.29
CA PHE A 320 1.29 22.14 -18.18
C PHE A 320 1.69 22.87 -19.45
N CYS A 321 2.96 22.87 -19.79
CA CYS A 321 3.44 23.50 -20.99
C CYS A 321 3.65 22.51 -22.11
N PHE A 322 3.10 22.84 -23.29
CA PHE A 322 3.12 21.98 -24.45
C PHE A 322 3.39 22.80 -25.72
N PHE A 323 4.49 22.51 -26.41
CA PHE A 323 4.99 23.28 -27.56
C PHE A 323 5.01 24.80 -27.33
N GLY A 324 5.43 25.22 -26.12
CA GLY A 324 5.51 26.63 -25.72
C GLY A 324 4.18 27.27 -25.30
N ASN A 325 3.08 26.52 -25.28
CA ASN A 325 1.76 27.01 -24.84
C ASN A 325 1.47 26.47 -23.42
N LEU A 326 0.78 27.29 -22.62
CA LEU A 326 0.26 26.92 -21.33
C LEU A 326 -1.11 26.23 -21.50
N GLU A 327 -1.22 24.99 -21.06
CA GLU A 327 -2.43 24.18 -21.12
C GLU A 327 -3.03 24.02 -19.72
N GLN A 328 -4.33 24.29 -19.61
CA GLN A 328 -5.09 24.21 -18.36
C GLN A 328 -6.37 23.36 -18.49
N GLN A 329 -6.59 22.81 -19.66
CA GLN A 329 -7.71 21.92 -19.96
C GLN A 329 -7.27 20.84 -20.94
N PHE A 330 -7.95 19.69 -20.90
CA PHE A 330 -7.74 18.61 -21.85
C PHE A 330 -9.06 17.92 -22.20
N GLN A 331 -9.09 17.20 -23.30
CA GLN A 331 -10.14 16.25 -23.67
C GLN A 331 -9.51 14.91 -24.06
N VAL A 332 -10.19 13.82 -23.71
CA VAL A 332 -9.81 12.47 -24.08
C VAL A 332 -10.74 11.97 -25.18
N GLY A 333 -10.18 11.44 -26.26
CA GLY A 333 -10.90 10.82 -27.35
C GLY A 333 -10.86 9.29 -27.26
N SER A 334 -11.97 8.63 -27.61
CA SER A 334 -12.11 7.18 -27.51
C SER A 334 -11.09 6.38 -28.33
N ASN A 335 -10.47 6.98 -29.35
CA ASN A 335 -9.51 6.35 -30.25
C ASN A 335 -8.02 6.52 -29.85
N GLY A 336 -7.73 6.67 -28.54
CA GLY A 336 -6.36 6.75 -28.03
C GLY A 336 -5.72 8.13 -28.12
N LEU A 337 -6.54 9.21 -28.08
CA LEU A 337 -6.07 10.58 -28.24
C LEU A 337 -6.31 11.40 -26.97
N VAL A 338 -5.38 12.32 -26.72
CA VAL A 338 -5.57 13.45 -25.79
C VAL A 338 -5.34 14.75 -26.57
N ARG A 339 -6.20 15.76 -26.35
CA ARG A 339 -6.03 17.08 -26.96
C ARG A 339 -6.12 18.20 -25.92
N PHE A 340 -5.42 19.30 -26.21
CA PHE A 340 -5.44 20.54 -25.44
C PHE A 340 -6.25 21.62 -26.12
N ASP A 341 -6.41 21.58 -27.44
CA ASP A 341 -7.33 22.48 -28.19
C ASP A 341 -8.77 22.00 -27.96
N VAL A 342 -9.28 22.26 -26.74
CA VAL A 342 -10.58 21.78 -26.29
C VAL A 342 -11.74 22.50 -26.99
N ASP A 343 -12.67 21.72 -27.53
CA ASP A 343 -13.93 22.23 -28.12
C ASP A 343 -15.13 21.51 -27.48
N PRO A 344 -15.88 22.21 -26.58
CA PRO A 344 -17.08 21.61 -25.98
C PRO A 344 -18.19 21.27 -26.98
N GLY A 345 -18.14 21.83 -28.18
CA GLY A 345 -19.12 21.58 -29.24
C GLY A 345 -18.77 20.38 -30.12
N ASP A 346 -17.53 19.93 -30.08
CA ASP A 346 -17.06 18.80 -30.85
C ASP A 346 -17.14 17.54 -29.98
N THR A 347 -18.07 16.66 -30.30
CA THR A 347 -18.31 15.40 -29.62
C THR A 347 -17.88 14.17 -30.42
N TYR A 348 -17.42 14.36 -31.66
CA TYR A 348 -17.04 13.26 -32.55
C TYR A 348 -15.53 13.14 -32.66
N ASN A 349 -14.96 12.06 -32.17
CA ASN A 349 -13.55 11.72 -32.34
C ASN A 349 -13.39 10.83 -33.59
N ALA A 350 -12.82 11.42 -34.64
CA ALA A 350 -12.66 10.69 -35.88
C ALA A 350 -11.73 9.47 -35.72
N TYR A 351 -12.09 8.37 -36.38
CA TYR A 351 -11.35 7.10 -36.35
C TYR A 351 -10.52 6.85 -37.63
N SER A 352 -10.87 7.53 -38.71
CA SER A 352 -10.34 7.20 -40.05
C SER A 352 -9.09 8.00 -40.36
N PHE A 353 -8.01 7.31 -40.64
CA PHE A 353 -6.79 7.83 -41.23
C PHE A 353 -6.06 6.72 -42.01
N SER A 354 -5.02 7.08 -42.74
CA SER A 354 -4.29 6.12 -43.55
C SER A 354 -2.79 6.18 -43.24
N ASN A 355 -2.04 5.20 -43.70
CA ASN A 355 -0.59 5.17 -43.57
C ASN A 355 0.15 6.29 -44.37
N ALA A 356 -0.58 7.15 -45.06
CA ALA A 356 -0.05 8.37 -45.67
C ALA A 356 -0.17 9.60 -44.76
N ASN A 357 -0.93 9.51 -43.66
CA ASN A 357 -1.18 10.59 -42.71
C ASN A 357 -0.25 10.45 -41.50
N ASN A 358 1.00 10.86 -41.65
CA ASN A 358 1.99 10.81 -40.58
C ASN A 358 1.82 11.97 -39.59
N ILE A 359 2.23 11.72 -38.33
CA ILE A 359 2.49 12.80 -37.37
C ILE A 359 3.78 13.53 -37.80
N PRO A 360 3.78 14.87 -37.86
CA PRO A 360 2.64 15.79 -37.65
C PRO A 360 1.69 15.83 -38.86
N ALA A 361 0.40 16.05 -38.59
CA ALA A 361 -0.66 16.11 -39.58
C ALA A 361 -1.60 17.30 -39.32
N ASN A 362 -1.88 18.09 -40.38
CA ASN A 362 -2.81 19.19 -40.35
C ASN A 362 -4.00 19.01 -41.31
N ASN A 363 -4.18 17.81 -41.83
CA ASN A 363 -5.33 17.46 -42.66
C ASN A 363 -6.52 17.05 -41.78
N PRO A 364 -7.76 17.34 -42.18
CA PRO A 364 -8.94 17.01 -41.42
C PRO A 364 -9.23 15.50 -41.43
N GLU A 365 -8.46 14.71 -40.69
CA GLU A 365 -8.60 13.30 -40.44
C GLU A 365 -8.28 13.01 -38.98
N ALA A 366 -8.56 11.83 -38.45
CA ALA A 366 -8.40 11.46 -37.04
C ALA A 366 -7.09 11.93 -36.40
N ILE A 367 -5.98 11.81 -37.13
CA ILE A 367 -4.65 12.17 -36.63
C ILE A 367 -4.43 13.68 -36.47
N SER A 368 -5.24 14.55 -37.12
CA SER A 368 -5.14 16.00 -36.95
C SER A 368 -5.93 16.55 -35.77
N GLU A 369 -6.73 15.73 -35.12
CA GLU A 369 -7.61 16.11 -34.02
C GLU A 369 -6.95 16.04 -32.65
N GLY A 370 -5.82 15.34 -32.53
CA GLY A 370 -5.16 15.10 -31.25
C GLY A 370 -3.83 15.82 -31.12
N ASN A 371 -3.36 15.92 -29.90
CA ASN A 371 -2.03 16.41 -29.54
C ASN A 371 -1.11 15.31 -29.05
N ILE A 372 -1.66 14.31 -28.32
CA ILE A 372 -0.94 13.13 -27.82
C ILE A 372 -1.66 11.89 -28.35
N PHE A 373 -0.90 10.96 -28.88
CA PHE A 373 -1.35 9.71 -29.50
C PHE A 373 -0.77 8.51 -28.77
N SER A 374 -1.62 7.75 -28.06
CA SER A 374 -1.22 6.77 -27.07
C SER A 374 -1.67 5.32 -27.28
N PRO A 375 -1.44 4.62 -28.32
CA PRO A 375 -1.41 5.01 -29.73
C PRO A 375 -2.77 5.45 -30.26
N VAL A 376 -2.81 6.26 -31.33
CA VAL A 376 -4.05 6.48 -32.07
C VAL A 376 -4.34 5.26 -32.94
N HIS A 377 -5.53 4.68 -32.82
CA HIS A 377 -6.07 3.59 -33.61
C HIS A 377 -7.58 3.47 -33.39
N ASP A 378 -8.27 2.80 -34.28
CA ASP A 378 -9.72 2.62 -34.18
C ASP A 378 -10.04 1.52 -33.14
N ILE A 379 -10.42 1.94 -31.92
CA ILE A 379 -10.84 1.08 -30.80
C ILE A 379 -12.27 1.43 -30.40
N ASP A 380 -13.06 0.42 -30.05
CA ASP A 380 -14.51 0.53 -29.84
C ASP A 380 -14.86 0.24 -28.36
N PRO A 381 -14.89 1.27 -27.49
CA PRO A 381 -15.31 1.09 -26.11
C PRO A 381 -16.80 0.72 -25.97
N ALA A 382 -17.63 0.96 -26.99
CA ALA A 382 -19.04 0.57 -26.97
C ALA A 382 -19.26 -0.94 -27.14
N ALA A 383 -18.29 -1.65 -27.75
CA ALA A 383 -18.33 -3.10 -27.91
C ALA A 383 -17.76 -3.85 -26.70
N SER A 384 -17.07 -3.16 -25.82
CA SER A 384 -16.33 -3.72 -24.69
C SER A 384 -17.25 -4.04 -23.51
N ASN A 385 -16.96 -5.12 -22.77
CA ASN A 385 -17.73 -5.52 -21.60
C ASN A 385 -16.86 -5.36 -20.34
N GLY A 386 -16.81 -4.14 -19.78
CA GLY A 386 -16.08 -3.82 -18.55
C GLY A 386 -14.73 -3.15 -18.78
N GLU A 387 -14.48 -2.80 -20.02
CA GLU A 387 -13.30 -2.04 -20.41
C GLU A 387 -13.50 -0.56 -20.12
N GLU A 388 -12.42 0.13 -19.79
CA GLU A 388 -12.48 1.47 -19.29
C GLU A 388 -11.47 2.39 -19.98
N ILE A 389 -11.96 3.57 -20.39
CA ILE A 389 -11.10 4.72 -20.65
C ILE A 389 -11.28 5.63 -19.44
N ARG A 390 -10.20 5.83 -18.70
CA ARG A 390 -10.24 6.59 -17.44
C ARG A 390 -9.06 7.52 -17.31
N TRP A 391 -9.19 8.50 -16.44
CA TRP A 391 -8.10 9.38 -16.05
C TRP A 391 -8.13 9.69 -14.57
N GLU A 392 -6.96 10.10 -14.06
CA GLU A 392 -6.79 10.56 -12.68
C GLU A 392 -5.65 11.55 -12.56
N ILE A 393 -5.77 12.48 -11.61
CA ILE A 393 -4.67 13.31 -11.14
C ILE A 393 -4.15 12.70 -9.86
N ILE A 394 -2.88 12.33 -9.85
CA ILE A 394 -2.24 11.59 -8.76
C ILE A 394 -1.06 12.42 -8.25
N GLY A 395 -0.76 12.31 -6.94
CA GLY A 395 0.30 13.04 -6.28
C GLY A 395 -0.04 14.48 -5.92
N GLU A 396 0.89 15.15 -5.25
CA GLU A 396 0.73 16.50 -4.75
C GLU A 396 1.65 17.50 -5.47
N TYR A 397 1.30 18.79 -5.40
CA TYR A 397 2.16 19.86 -5.88
C TYR A 397 3.53 19.84 -5.19
N PRO A 398 4.63 19.91 -5.94
CA PRO A 398 4.77 20.19 -7.38
C PRO A 398 4.90 18.94 -8.27
N ASN A 399 4.54 17.75 -7.78
CA ASN A 399 4.78 16.46 -8.40
C ASN A 399 3.50 15.77 -8.89
N ARG A 400 2.41 16.55 -9.12
CA ARG A 400 1.16 15.98 -9.65
C ARG A 400 1.35 15.43 -11.06
N VAL A 401 0.63 14.36 -11.32
CA VAL A 401 0.68 13.65 -12.59
C VAL A 401 -0.74 13.41 -13.10
N LEU A 402 -0.99 13.67 -14.38
CA LEU A 402 -2.20 13.21 -15.06
C LEU A 402 -1.91 11.85 -15.71
N ALA A 403 -2.61 10.82 -15.29
CA ALA A 403 -2.66 9.52 -15.97
C ALA A 403 -3.95 9.39 -16.77
N VAL A 404 -3.85 8.97 -18.04
CA VAL A 404 -5.01 8.64 -18.90
C VAL A 404 -4.84 7.24 -19.41
N SER A 405 -5.69 6.33 -19.00
CA SER A 405 -5.62 4.90 -19.32
C SER A 405 -6.72 4.48 -20.29
N PHE A 406 -6.33 3.62 -21.22
CA PHE A 406 -7.19 2.89 -22.14
C PHE A 406 -7.01 1.39 -21.81
N TYR A 407 -7.86 0.85 -20.94
CA TYR A 407 -7.71 -0.50 -20.40
C TYR A 407 -8.64 -1.50 -21.09
N ASN A 408 -8.07 -2.57 -21.66
CA ASN A 408 -8.80 -3.67 -22.28
C ASN A 408 -9.84 -3.26 -23.34
N VAL A 409 -9.60 -2.19 -24.10
CA VAL A 409 -10.53 -1.70 -25.12
C VAL A 409 -10.43 -2.55 -26.38
N GLN A 410 -11.56 -3.01 -26.92
CA GLN A 410 -11.60 -3.82 -28.14
C GLN A 410 -11.20 -3.02 -29.37
N MET A 411 -10.51 -3.69 -30.32
CA MET A 411 -10.26 -3.11 -31.64
C MET A 411 -11.55 -3.13 -32.46
N TYR A 412 -11.89 -1.99 -33.07
CA TYR A 412 -13.01 -1.95 -34.01
C TYR A 412 -12.85 -3.00 -35.13
N SER A 413 -13.93 -3.73 -35.46
CA SER A 413 -13.95 -4.81 -36.47
C SER A 413 -13.09 -6.04 -36.18
N CYS A 414 -12.31 -6.06 -35.09
CA CYS A 414 -11.50 -7.20 -34.65
C CYS A 414 -11.74 -7.45 -33.14
N SER A 415 -12.95 -7.80 -32.78
CA SER A 415 -13.40 -7.88 -31.37
C SER A 415 -12.66 -8.89 -30.48
N ASP A 416 -11.89 -9.80 -31.07
CA ASP A 416 -11.02 -10.72 -30.31
C ASP A 416 -9.67 -10.08 -29.92
N LEU A 417 -9.38 -8.89 -30.45
CA LEU A 417 -8.16 -8.12 -30.18
C LEU A 417 -8.48 -6.97 -29.25
N ILE A 418 -7.73 -6.88 -28.16
CA ILE A 418 -7.89 -5.85 -27.14
C ILE A 418 -6.60 -5.02 -27.01
N ALA A 419 -6.73 -3.72 -26.75
CA ALA A 419 -5.63 -2.82 -26.56
C ALA A 419 -5.60 -2.28 -25.12
N THR A 420 -4.40 -2.10 -24.55
CA THR A 420 -4.19 -1.49 -23.25
C THR A 420 -2.96 -0.59 -23.31
N HIS A 421 -3.16 0.70 -23.06
CA HIS A 421 -2.09 1.69 -23.06
C HIS A 421 -2.45 2.90 -22.18
N MET A 422 -1.43 3.71 -21.82
CA MET A 422 -1.57 4.84 -20.91
C MET A 422 -0.71 6.00 -21.34
N VAL A 423 -1.21 7.23 -21.15
CA VAL A 423 -0.44 8.48 -21.16
C VAL A 423 -0.24 8.93 -19.74
N VAL A 424 0.98 9.37 -19.42
CA VAL A 424 1.36 9.96 -18.14
C VAL A 424 1.99 11.32 -18.39
N MET A 425 1.49 12.39 -17.76
CA MET A 425 1.92 13.76 -17.95
C MET A 425 2.34 14.38 -16.62
N TYR A 426 3.58 14.86 -16.53
CA TYR A 426 4.19 15.35 -15.28
C TYR A 426 4.11 16.87 -15.15
N GLU A 427 3.65 17.36 -13.99
CA GLU A 427 3.36 18.77 -13.72
C GLU A 427 4.54 19.71 -13.97
N THR A 428 5.64 19.56 -13.24
CA THR A 428 6.76 20.53 -13.25
C THR A 428 7.63 20.41 -14.49
N THR A 429 7.88 19.18 -14.90
CA THR A 429 8.84 18.88 -15.96
C THR A 429 8.25 18.93 -17.36
N ASN A 430 6.93 18.85 -17.47
CA ASN A 430 6.18 18.74 -18.73
C ASN A 430 6.64 17.53 -19.58
N VAL A 431 7.20 16.52 -18.94
CA VAL A 431 7.52 15.24 -19.56
C VAL A 431 6.22 14.51 -19.86
N ILE A 432 6.21 13.75 -20.94
CA ILE A 432 5.09 12.88 -21.32
C ILE A 432 5.64 11.47 -21.51
N ASP A 433 5.08 10.50 -20.79
CA ASP A 433 5.37 9.09 -21.00
C ASP A 433 4.17 8.38 -21.63
N ILE A 434 4.43 7.42 -22.49
CA ILE A 434 3.41 6.58 -23.11
C ILE A 434 3.80 5.14 -22.84
N TYR A 435 2.95 4.40 -22.11
CA TYR A 435 3.09 3.00 -21.78
C TYR A 435 2.10 2.17 -22.60
N ILE A 436 2.59 1.17 -23.32
CA ILE A 436 1.78 0.28 -24.16
C ILE A 436 1.92 -1.14 -23.63
N GLN A 437 0.98 -1.60 -22.81
CA GLN A 437 0.96 -2.95 -22.31
C GLN A 437 0.67 -3.96 -23.43
N ASN A 438 -0.30 -3.62 -24.30
CA ASN A 438 -0.66 -4.44 -25.43
C ASN A 438 -1.31 -3.59 -26.53
N LYS A 439 -0.73 -3.64 -27.74
CA LYS A 439 -1.31 -3.04 -28.94
C LYS A 439 -1.28 -4.06 -30.07
N PRO A 440 -2.38 -4.77 -30.30
CA PRO A 440 -2.52 -5.67 -31.44
C PRO A 440 -2.75 -4.93 -32.75
N SER A 441 -2.72 -5.61 -33.88
CA SER A 441 -2.98 -5.04 -35.20
C SER A 441 -4.20 -5.67 -35.88
N CYS A 442 -5.26 -4.87 -36.11
CA CYS A 442 -6.42 -5.28 -36.90
C CYS A 442 -6.21 -5.00 -38.39
N THR A 443 -5.46 -5.85 -39.09
CA THR A 443 -5.12 -5.63 -40.51
C THR A 443 -6.32 -5.72 -41.47
N SER A 444 -7.42 -6.34 -41.05
CA SER A 444 -8.67 -6.40 -41.82
C SER A 444 -9.43 -5.09 -41.86
N TRP A 445 -9.11 -4.16 -40.97
CA TRP A 445 -9.71 -2.85 -40.86
C TRP A 445 -8.65 -1.75 -41.04
N GLN A 446 -8.85 -0.84 -41.98
CA GLN A 446 -7.92 0.27 -42.33
C GLN A 446 -6.44 -0.14 -42.47
N GLY A 447 -6.18 -1.43 -42.76
CA GLY A 447 -4.81 -1.96 -42.86
C GLY A 447 -4.06 -2.04 -41.54
N GLY A 448 -4.74 -1.93 -40.39
CA GLY A 448 -4.11 -1.92 -39.06
C GLY A 448 -3.29 -0.65 -38.78
N VAL A 449 -3.70 0.48 -39.35
CA VAL A 449 -3.00 1.77 -39.17
C VAL A 449 -3.05 2.21 -37.72
N ALA A 450 -1.91 2.71 -37.22
CA ALA A 450 -1.78 3.28 -35.89
C ALA A 450 -0.53 4.18 -35.82
N ALA A 451 -0.52 5.13 -34.89
CA ALA A 451 0.65 5.96 -34.61
C ALA A 451 0.77 6.30 -33.13
N VAL A 452 2.00 6.45 -32.64
CA VAL A 452 2.35 6.98 -31.31
C VAL A 452 3.14 8.26 -31.49
N GLY A 453 2.87 9.27 -30.67
CA GLY A 453 3.64 10.50 -30.74
C GLY A 453 2.92 11.69 -30.12
N ILE A 454 3.53 12.86 -30.33
CA ILE A 454 2.96 14.15 -29.94
C ILE A 454 3.05 15.13 -31.10
N GLN A 455 2.10 16.07 -31.16
CA GLN A 455 2.15 17.16 -32.14
C GLN A 455 1.54 18.46 -31.57
N ASN A 456 2.02 19.59 -32.09
CA ASN A 456 1.48 20.92 -31.74
C ASN A 456 0.04 21.11 -32.27
N HIS A 457 -0.64 22.19 -31.82
CA HIS A 457 -2.04 22.43 -32.13
C HIS A 457 -2.34 22.55 -33.64
N ASP A 458 -1.41 23.08 -34.41
CA ASP A 458 -1.61 23.29 -35.86
C ASP A 458 -1.08 22.14 -36.73
N GLY A 459 -0.59 21.04 -36.12
CA GLY A 459 -0.09 19.85 -36.81
C GLY A 459 1.10 20.10 -37.72
N THR A 460 1.93 21.13 -37.43
CA THR A 460 3.11 21.49 -38.20
C THR A 460 4.40 20.97 -37.62
N GLN A 461 4.42 20.64 -36.33
CA GLN A 461 5.54 20.06 -35.62
C GLN A 461 5.07 18.86 -34.80
N GLY A 462 5.85 17.79 -34.81
CA GLY A 462 5.54 16.58 -34.05
C GLY A 462 6.76 15.70 -33.82
N PHE A 463 6.68 14.84 -32.83
CA PHE A 463 7.73 13.90 -32.42
C PHE A 463 7.11 12.50 -32.31
N VAL A 464 7.81 11.52 -32.86
CA VAL A 464 7.32 10.13 -33.02
C VAL A 464 8.43 9.17 -32.68
N PRO A 465 8.18 8.11 -31.93
CA PRO A 465 9.14 7.04 -31.74
C PRO A 465 9.51 6.34 -33.04
N PRO A 466 10.74 5.85 -33.18
CA PRO A 466 11.16 5.12 -34.37
C PRO A 466 10.24 3.91 -34.66
N GLY A 467 9.73 3.80 -35.89
CA GLY A 467 8.85 2.70 -36.32
C GLY A 467 7.43 2.74 -35.73
N ARG A 468 6.97 3.90 -35.25
CA ARG A 468 5.65 4.07 -34.66
C ARG A 468 4.78 5.13 -35.30
N ASN A 469 5.16 5.61 -36.48
CA ASN A 469 4.29 6.50 -37.25
C ASN A 469 3.29 5.69 -38.12
N SER A 470 2.29 6.35 -38.65
CA SER A 470 1.26 5.74 -39.49
C SER A 470 1.85 5.01 -40.71
N SER A 471 2.92 5.56 -41.33
CA SER A 471 3.64 4.93 -42.44
C SER A 471 4.33 3.62 -42.10
N ASP A 472 4.55 3.36 -40.82
CA ASP A 472 5.19 2.13 -40.32
C ASP A 472 4.17 1.00 -40.13
N SER A 473 2.87 1.31 -40.24
CA SER A 473 1.78 0.35 -40.07
C SER A 473 1.71 -0.69 -41.19
N PRO A 474 1.26 -1.93 -40.90
CA PRO A 474 0.80 -2.38 -39.59
C PRO A 474 1.93 -2.75 -38.63
N TRP A 475 1.77 -2.42 -37.35
CA TRP A 475 2.67 -2.81 -36.30
C TRP A 475 1.89 -3.26 -35.05
N GLU A 476 2.53 -4.10 -34.27
CA GLU A 476 2.01 -4.59 -32.98
C GLU A 476 3.14 -4.56 -31.95
N THR A 477 2.81 -4.43 -30.67
CA THR A 477 3.78 -4.43 -29.59
C THR A 477 3.16 -4.85 -28.27
N GLN A 478 4.03 -5.25 -27.32
CA GLN A 478 3.70 -5.55 -25.93
C GLN A 478 4.81 -5.00 -25.05
N GLU A 479 4.43 -4.47 -23.87
CA GLU A 479 5.34 -3.97 -22.84
C GLU A 479 6.40 -2.98 -23.40
N GLU A 480 5.92 -1.97 -24.10
CA GLU A 480 6.74 -0.92 -24.71
C GLU A 480 6.42 0.43 -24.07
N ALA A 481 7.45 1.24 -23.80
CA ALA A 481 7.26 2.56 -23.25
C ALA A 481 8.18 3.61 -23.88
N TRP A 482 7.65 4.82 -24.03
CA TRP A 482 8.30 5.95 -24.68
C TRP A 482 8.17 7.21 -23.84
N ARG A 483 9.28 7.95 -23.72
CA ARG A 483 9.35 9.25 -23.04
C ARG A 483 9.59 10.36 -24.03
N PHE A 484 8.83 11.43 -23.89
CA PHE A 484 8.97 12.70 -24.59
C PHE A 484 9.47 13.75 -23.60
N THR A 485 10.76 14.03 -23.62
CA THR A 485 11.42 14.97 -22.71
C THR A 485 11.53 16.33 -23.39
N PRO A 486 11.04 17.44 -22.80
CA PRO A 486 11.30 18.79 -23.31
C PRO A 486 12.80 19.04 -23.46
N ALA A 487 13.22 19.51 -24.66
CA ALA A 487 14.61 19.58 -25.07
C ALA A 487 15.02 20.92 -25.69
N GLY A 488 14.29 21.97 -25.38
CA GLY A 488 14.64 23.34 -25.77
C GLY A 488 15.80 23.91 -24.95
N GLU A 489 15.86 25.22 -24.79
CA GLU A 489 16.85 25.86 -23.92
C GLU A 489 16.64 25.38 -22.47
N SER A 490 17.74 25.07 -21.73
CA SER A 490 17.65 24.54 -20.38
C SER A 490 16.88 25.48 -19.44
N ILE A 491 15.97 24.90 -18.65
CA ILE A 491 15.21 25.61 -17.63
C ILE A 491 15.70 25.29 -16.21
N ILE A 492 16.92 24.76 -16.10
CA ILE A 492 17.49 24.25 -14.87
C ILE A 492 18.66 25.12 -14.44
N ASP A 493 18.68 25.49 -13.16
CA ASP A 493 19.85 26.01 -12.44
C ASP A 493 20.29 24.98 -11.39
N PHE A 494 21.56 24.56 -11.44
CA PHE A 494 22.15 23.61 -10.50
C PHE A 494 23.20 24.26 -9.62
N GLU A 495 23.20 23.93 -8.33
CA GLU A 495 24.14 24.44 -7.32
C GLU A 495 24.52 23.33 -6.33
N TRP A 496 25.83 23.21 -6.01
CA TRP A 496 26.31 22.54 -4.82
C TRP A 496 26.48 23.56 -3.70
N LEU A 497 25.94 23.26 -2.52
CA LEU A 497 26.04 24.11 -1.33
C LEU A 497 26.86 23.40 -0.26
N ASP A 498 27.61 24.16 0.54
CA ASP A 498 28.22 23.67 1.77
C ASP A 498 27.23 23.71 2.95
N SER A 499 27.64 23.21 4.10
CA SER A 499 26.83 23.18 5.34
C SER A 499 26.38 24.57 5.84
N SER A 500 26.99 25.66 5.35
CA SER A 500 26.56 27.04 5.64
C SER A 500 25.55 27.57 4.64
N GLY A 501 25.28 26.85 3.53
CA GLY A 501 24.44 27.24 2.42
C GLY A 501 25.17 28.13 1.40
N GLU A 502 26.51 28.20 1.41
CA GLU A 502 27.29 28.92 0.40
C GLU A 502 27.50 28.03 -0.83
N ILE A 503 27.37 28.63 -2.02
CA ILE A 503 27.57 27.93 -3.30
C ILE A 503 29.05 27.61 -3.48
N ILE A 504 29.39 26.32 -3.60
CA ILE A 504 30.76 25.84 -3.83
C ILE A 504 31.03 25.41 -5.27
N SER A 505 29.99 25.02 -6.02
CA SER A 505 30.08 24.68 -7.44
C SER A 505 28.72 24.85 -8.13
N THR A 506 28.74 25.05 -9.45
CA THR A 506 27.57 24.98 -10.34
C THR A 506 27.71 23.85 -11.36
N GLU A 507 28.78 23.08 -11.29
CA GLU A 507 28.99 21.88 -12.09
C GLU A 507 28.38 20.69 -11.35
N SER A 508 27.66 19.80 -12.04
CA SER A 508 27.05 18.61 -11.44
C SER A 508 28.08 17.64 -10.86
N SER A 509 29.31 17.69 -11.37
CA SER A 509 30.41 16.86 -10.89
C SER A 509 31.69 17.66 -10.80
N PHE A 510 32.37 17.63 -9.63
CA PHE A 510 33.65 18.32 -9.41
C PHE A 510 34.47 17.64 -8.29
N ASP A 511 35.80 17.85 -8.32
CA ASP A 511 36.69 17.31 -7.30
C ASP A 511 36.77 18.27 -6.11
N ILE A 512 36.71 17.72 -4.89
CA ILE A 512 36.81 18.46 -3.63
C ILE A 512 37.76 17.76 -2.66
N SER A 513 38.55 18.54 -1.90
CA SER A 513 39.38 18.04 -0.79
C SER A 513 38.67 18.27 0.53
N ILE A 514 38.56 17.22 1.35
CA ILE A 514 37.78 17.21 2.57
C ILE A 514 38.71 16.96 3.78
N TYR A 515 38.63 17.83 4.78
CA TYR A 515 39.46 17.81 5.97
C TYR A 515 38.70 17.50 7.26
N GLU A 516 37.37 17.64 7.24
CA GLU A 516 36.50 17.36 8.37
C GLU A 516 35.15 16.80 7.86
N THR A 517 34.45 16.07 8.71
CA THR A 517 33.10 15.55 8.38
C THR A 517 32.17 16.70 8.02
N GLN A 518 31.58 16.67 6.85
CA GLN A 518 30.74 17.74 6.32
C GLN A 518 29.63 17.20 5.45
N THR A 519 28.46 17.86 5.51
CA THR A 519 27.34 17.62 4.62
C THR A 519 27.33 18.65 3.49
N TYR A 520 27.10 18.17 2.27
CA TYR A 520 26.95 18.98 1.08
C TYR A 520 25.55 18.77 0.50
N THR A 521 24.94 19.84 0.00
CA THR A 521 23.60 19.78 -0.59
C THR A 521 23.68 19.99 -2.09
N ALA A 522 23.20 19.03 -2.86
CA ALA A 522 22.90 19.18 -4.28
C ALA A 522 21.54 19.85 -4.44
N LYS A 523 21.47 20.99 -5.13
CA LYS A 523 20.26 21.76 -5.29
C LYS A 523 19.99 22.02 -6.76
N VAL A 524 18.78 21.66 -7.21
CA VAL A 524 18.27 21.93 -8.55
C VAL A 524 17.08 22.87 -8.47
N THR A 525 17.09 23.91 -9.30
CA THR A 525 15.95 24.80 -9.47
C THR A 525 15.40 24.66 -10.88
N TYR A 526 14.17 24.14 -11.00
CA TYR A 526 13.41 24.07 -12.25
C TYR A 526 12.57 25.34 -12.39
N THR A 527 12.78 26.10 -13.46
CA THR A 527 11.94 27.25 -13.75
C THR A 527 10.78 26.83 -14.64
N THR A 528 9.56 26.79 -14.09
CA THR A 528 8.37 26.41 -14.87
C THR A 528 8.09 27.45 -15.98
N CYS A 529 7.29 27.06 -16.95
CA CYS A 529 6.91 27.96 -18.04
C CYS A 529 6.10 29.21 -17.63
N THR A 530 5.54 29.20 -16.43
CA THR A 530 4.92 30.37 -15.81
C THR A 530 5.92 31.22 -15.02
N GLY A 531 7.20 30.80 -15.00
CA GLY A 531 8.29 31.50 -14.32
C GLY A 531 8.39 31.23 -12.83
N ASN A 532 7.66 30.23 -12.32
CA ASN A 532 7.73 29.84 -10.92
C ASN A 532 8.91 28.86 -10.69
N PRO A 533 9.79 29.09 -9.71
CA PRO A 533 10.86 28.17 -9.40
C PRO A 533 10.33 26.99 -8.55
N ILE A 534 10.69 25.78 -8.93
CA ILE A 534 10.52 24.56 -8.13
C ILE A 534 11.91 24.10 -7.74
N ILE A 535 12.16 23.97 -6.44
CA ILE A 535 13.47 23.61 -5.87
C ILE A 535 13.40 22.20 -5.32
N VAL A 536 14.33 21.35 -5.74
CA VAL A 536 14.57 20.02 -5.17
C VAL A 536 16.00 19.97 -4.67
N GLN A 537 16.21 19.27 -3.55
CA GLN A 537 17.51 19.21 -2.85
C GLN A 537 17.72 17.80 -2.33
N ASP A 538 18.99 17.38 -2.31
CA ASP A 538 19.44 16.15 -1.67
C ASP A 538 20.80 16.38 -1.03
N ASP A 539 21.03 15.72 0.09
CA ASP A 539 22.20 15.91 0.93
C ASP A 539 23.11 14.68 0.87
N ILE A 540 24.41 14.91 0.83
CA ILE A 540 25.42 13.87 0.99
C ILE A 540 26.34 14.23 2.16
N THR A 541 26.50 13.31 3.10
CA THR A 541 27.43 13.47 4.22
C THR A 541 28.70 12.68 3.98
N ILE A 542 29.82 13.37 3.96
CA ILE A 542 31.13 12.73 3.86
C ILE A 542 31.75 12.72 5.24
N THR A 543 31.88 11.52 5.82
CA THR A 543 32.50 11.32 7.11
C THR A 543 34.02 11.21 6.93
N VAL A 544 34.78 12.01 7.68
CA VAL A 544 36.23 11.91 7.70
C VAL A 544 36.63 11.01 8.85
N ASP A 545 37.13 9.83 8.50
CA ASP A 545 37.75 8.93 9.46
C ASP A 545 39.15 9.43 9.79
N GLU A 546 39.32 9.92 10.99
CA GLU A 546 40.67 10.16 11.49
C GLU A 546 41.41 8.83 11.59
N PRO A 547 42.54 8.63 10.91
CA PRO A 547 43.33 7.45 11.13
C PRO A 547 43.67 7.38 12.62
N PRO A 548 43.51 6.24 13.30
CA PRO A 548 43.91 6.11 14.68
C PRO A 548 45.41 6.31 14.73
N PHE A 549 45.86 7.50 15.17
CA PHE A 549 47.27 7.69 15.44
C PHE A 549 47.54 7.37 16.91
N GLU A 550 48.47 6.47 17.13
CA GLU A 550 48.96 6.17 18.46
C GLU A 550 50.22 7.02 18.72
N VAL A 551 50.17 7.85 19.77
CA VAL A 551 51.38 8.48 20.27
C VAL A 551 52.14 7.45 21.09
N ASN A 552 53.30 7.02 20.61
CA ASN A 552 54.14 6.07 21.31
C ASN A 552 55.47 6.73 21.64
N LEU A 553 55.80 6.77 22.91
CA LEU A 553 57.07 7.33 23.42
C LEU A 553 58.17 6.27 23.57
N GLY A 554 57.92 5.02 23.14
CA GLY A 554 58.85 3.91 23.34
C GLY A 554 58.67 3.20 24.68
N ASP A 555 59.62 2.29 25.00
CA ASP A 555 59.60 1.52 26.23
C ASP A 555 59.96 2.37 27.44
N ASP A 556 59.50 2.00 28.65
CA ASP A 556 59.86 2.64 29.90
C ASP A 556 61.35 2.70 30.08
N ILE A 557 61.90 3.91 30.34
CA ILE A 557 63.32 4.13 30.52
C ILE A 557 63.65 4.23 32.02
N ASN A 558 64.41 3.28 32.50
CA ASN A 558 64.93 3.29 33.87
C ASN A 558 66.34 3.90 33.91
N LEU A 559 66.47 5.00 34.58
CA LEU A 559 67.76 5.73 34.71
C LEU A 559 68.39 5.50 36.09
N CYS A 560 69.70 5.32 36.11
CA CYS A 560 70.48 5.31 37.32
C CYS A 560 71.07 6.71 37.63
N ASP A 561 71.47 6.97 38.87
CA ASP A 561 72.21 8.18 39.21
C ASP A 561 73.44 8.35 38.27
N ASP A 562 73.62 9.55 37.70
CA ASP A 562 74.64 9.91 36.71
C ASP A 562 74.25 9.59 35.23
N ALA A 563 72.98 9.39 34.91
CA ALA A 563 72.54 9.20 33.53
C ALA A 563 72.68 10.50 32.69
N ALA A 564 73.00 10.36 31.42
CA ALA A 564 72.94 11.44 30.44
C ALA A 564 71.49 11.87 30.19
N ASP A 565 71.30 13.05 29.60
CA ASP A 565 70.02 13.53 29.17
C ASP A 565 69.30 12.48 28.28
N VAL A 566 68.01 12.32 28.49
CA VAL A 566 67.17 11.42 27.70
C VAL A 566 66.33 12.25 26.75
N VAL A 567 66.31 11.87 25.49
CA VAL A 567 65.45 12.46 24.50
C VAL A 567 64.26 11.52 24.34
N LEU A 568 63.09 12.02 24.66
CA LEU A 568 61.80 11.37 24.31
C LEU A 568 61.38 11.85 22.92
N GLU A 569 61.04 10.95 22.05
CA GLU A 569 60.67 11.22 20.66
C GLU A 569 59.31 10.60 20.38
N THR A 570 58.41 11.38 19.78
CA THR A 570 57.12 10.82 19.36
C THR A 570 57.28 10.06 18.06
N THR A 571 56.46 9.02 17.86
CA THR A 571 56.45 8.25 16.61
C THR A 571 55.77 9.00 15.46
N ILE A 572 55.17 10.16 15.74
CA ILE A 572 54.46 10.97 14.73
C ILE A 572 55.46 12.00 14.21
N ASP A 573 55.76 11.92 12.93
CA ASP A 573 56.56 12.90 12.19
C ASP A 573 55.67 13.49 11.08
N SER A 574 54.94 14.55 11.43
CA SER A 574 54.08 15.27 10.50
C SER A 574 54.38 16.76 10.55
N GLU A 575 54.58 17.39 9.39
CA GLU A 575 54.79 18.84 9.30
C GLU A 575 53.57 19.64 9.80
N THR A 576 52.39 19.02 9.91
CA THR A 576 51.13 19.63 10.36
C THR A 576 50.78 19.33 11.81
N ALA A 577 51.50 18.40 12.48
CA ALA A 577 51.21 18.05 13.86
C ALA A 577 51.66 19.15 14.85
N SER A 578 50.80 19.49 15.79
CA SER A 578 51.17 20.27 16.98
C SER A 578 51.45 19.35 18.15
N TYR A 579 52.50 19.64 18.91
CA TYR A 579 52.92 18.83 20.03
C TYR A 579 52.78 19.61 21.35
N GLU A 580 52.25 18.96 22.36
CA GLU A 580 52.14 19.46 23.71
C GLU A 580 52.66 18.37 24.66
N TRP A 581 53.68 18.70 25.45
CA TRP A 581 54.26 17.81 26.43
C TRP A 581 53.74 18.14 27.82
N ALA A 582 53.30 17.13 28.55
CA ALA A 582 52.83 17.28 29.93
C ALA A 582 53.55 16.31 30.85
N PHE A 583 53.77 16.73 32.08
CA PHE A 583 54.35 15.94 33.17
C PHE A 583 53.36 15.94 34.35
N ASN A 584 52.88 14.79 34.80
CA ASN A 584 51.86 14.66 35.86
C ASN A 584 50.66 15.58 35.63
N ASP A 585 50.14 15.61 34.42
CA ASP A 585 49.01 16.43 33.94
C ASP A 585 49.29 17.96 33.93
N GLU A 586 50.54 18.40 34.12
CA GLU A 586 50.93 19.79 33.96
C GLU A 586 51.68 19.99 32.64
N ILE A 587 51.25 20.96 31.83
CA ILE A 587 51.88 21.30 30.54
C ILE A 587 53.27 21.83 30.75
N ILE A 588 54.29 21.34 30.01
CA ILE A 588 55.64 21.83 29.98
C ILE A 588 55.74 23.01 29.02
N GLU A 589 55.60 24.23 29.52
CA GLU A 589 55.56 25.42 28.67
C GLU A 589 56.83 25.58 27.81
N GLY A 590 56.64 25.78 26.51
CA GLY A 590 57.70 26.03 25.55
C GLY A 590 58.22 24.78 24.83
N GLU A 591 57.81 23.59 25.22
CA GLU A 591 58.20 22.34 24.60
C GLU A 591 57.07 21.93 23.66
N ASN A 592 57.17 22.29 22.37
CA ASN A 592 56.16 22.08 21.34
C ASN A 592 56.70 21.37 20.09
N GLY A 593 57.85 20.71 20.21
CA GLY A 593 58.45 19.89 19.15
C GLY A 593 58.10 18.42 19.27
N SER A 594 58.40 17.63 18.23
CA SER A 594 58.25 16.17 18.21
C SER A 594 59.15 15.44 19.22
N THR A 595 60.08 16.13 19.83
CA THR A 595 61.04 15.62 20.83
C THR A 595 61.04 16.45 22.08
N LEU A 596 61.20 15.79 23.25
CA LEU A 596 61.41 16.40 24.55
C LEU A 596 62.70 15.89 25.14
N THR A 597 63.62 16.79 25.54
CA THR A 597 64.85 16.42 26.24
C THR A 597 64.68 16.58 27.75
N VAL A 598 64.83 15.49 28.49
CA VAL A 598 64.72 15.42 29.93
C VAL A 598 66.13 15.31 30.51
N SER A 599 66.56 16.32 31.27
CA SER A 599 67.89 16.38 31.87
C SER A 599 67.87 15.95 33.32
N TRP A 600 68.85 15.13 33.72
CA TRP A 600 69.14 14.77 35.12
C TRP A 600 70.07 15.81 35.77
N PRO A 601 69.93 16.20 37.06
CA PRO A 601 69.18 15.62 38.15
C PRO A 601 67.83 16.35 38.44
N ASN A 602 67.35 17.19 37.56
CA ASN A 602 66.11 17.93 37.78
C ASN A 602 64.87 17.05 37.54
N SER A 603 65.06 15.81 37.24
CA SER A 603 64.01 14.84 37.12
C SER A 603 63.58 14.36 38.51
N GLY A 604 62.73 15.09 39.15
CA GLY A 604 61.93 14.58 40.27
C GLY A 604 60.82 13.68 39.80
N ILE A 605 61.14 12.82 38.85
CA ILE A 605 60.14 11.99 38.13
C ILE A 605 60.23 10.59 38.65
#